data_4ec21d054c89da42573700a1a73b23a9
#
_entry.id   4ec21d054c89da42573700a1a73b23a9
#
_cell.length_a   1.000
_cell.length_b   1.000
_cell.length_c   1.000
_cell.angle_alpha   90.00
_cell.angle_beta   90.00
_cell.angle_gamma   90.00
#
_symmetry.space_group_name_H-M   'P 1'
#
loop_
_entity.id
_entity.type
_entity.pdbx_description
1 polymer ?
#
loop_
_entity_poly.entity_id
_entity_poly.type
_entity_poly.pdbx_seq_one_letter_code
_entity_poly.pdbx_strand_id
1 'polypeptide(L)'
;MTVSGVNQLEVTGVCKAFTQQRVLVGLDLVVERGSITAILGSSGSGKTTLLRLIAGFDHVDSGTIRVGGKVVDDGERRLPPERRGLGYVPQEGALFPHLSVAENVSFGLRRDQRRGSAVGDLIELVGLRGFERRYPDQLSGGQQQRVALARALAVQPSLILLDEPFSALDPELRTSIRNDVQNILHNANATALLVTHDQDEALSFCDSVAVLRDGRIIQHAAPHDLYTDPVDEDLAGFVGELNLIDGIISGSGADTVLGHLELRRVPAGADGRLLPVMLRPEQIYVGTDLCGAGTPAVVVASSFHGQHTRLTLECAASVWRSSPRTSPTGTSPVQTVTALSSRGSPIEVGAHVVLSVRGTGIAWERERSDDGS
;
A
#
# COMPACT_ATOMS: atom_id res chain seq x y z
N MET A 1 1.03 -2.70 -26.88
CA MET A 1 0.05 -1.68 -27.26
C MET A 1 -0.72 -1.34 -25.99
N THR A 2 -0.29 -0.34 -25.25
CA THR A 2 -0.98 0.18 -24.07
C THR A 2 -2.25 0.87 -24.56
N VAL A 3 -3.40 0.28 -24.27
CA VAL A 3 -4.69 0.94 -24.39
C VAL A 3 -4.62 2.11 -23.40
N SER A 4 -4.61 3.33 -23.91
CA SER A 4 -4.72 4.55 -23.09
C SER A 4 -6.03 4.45 -22.31
N GLY A 5 -5.95 4.09 -21.03
CA GLY A 5 -7.10 3.95 -20.15
C GLY A 5 -7.83 5.29 -20.04
N VAL A 6 -9.15 5.25 -20.14
CA VAL A 6 -9.97 6.44 -19.88
C VAL A 6 -9.96 6.67 -18.38
N ASN A 7 -9.47 7.84 -17.94
CA ASN A 7 -9.43 8.21 -16.53
C ASN A 7 -10.85 8.34 -15.98
N GLN A 8 -11.10 7.65 -14.87
CA GLN A 8 -12.38 7.73 -14.18
C GLN A 8 -12.40 8.83 -13.12
N LEU A 9 -11.26 9.06 -12.44
CA LEU A 9 -11.04 10.15 -11.51
C LEU A 9 -9.78 10.90 -11.91
N GLU A 10 -9.85 12.22 -11.92
CA GLU A 10 -8.71 13.12 -12.07
C GLU A 10 -8.79 14.18 -10.96
N VAL A 11 -7.74 14.26 -10.17
CA VAL A 11 -7.52 15.29 -9.15
C VAL A 11 -6.29 16.06 -9.58
N THR A 12 -6.41 17.37 -9.76
CA THR A 12 -5.33 18.20 -10.30
C THR A 12 -5.08 19.41 -9.41
N GLY A 13 -3.88 19.50 -8.85
CA GLY A 13 -3.39 20.62 -8.06
C GLY A 13 -4.25 20.93 -6.83
N VAL A 14 -4.92 19.92 -6.24
CA VAL A 14 -5.87 20.13 -5.16
C VAL A 14 -5.19 20.54 -3.88
N CYS A 15 -5.64 21.67 -3.31
CA CYS A 15 -5.26 22.14 -2.00
C CYS A 15 -6.46 22.16 -1.05
N LYS A 16 -6.20 21.84 0.23
CA LYS A 16 -7.17 21.95 1.31
C LYS A 16 -6.49 22.32 2.62
N ALA A 17 -7.06 23.30 3.32
CA ALA A 17 -6.65 23.69 4.66
C ALA A 17 -7.85 23.76 5.60
N PHE A 18 -7.63 23.49 6.88
CA PHE A 18 -8.59 23.72 7.95
C PHE A 18 -7.97 24.69 8.96
N THR A 19 -8.63 25.82 9.16
CA THR A 19 -8.13 26.93 9.99
C THR A 19 -6.76 27.43 9.47
N GLN A 20 -5.66 26.97 10.05
CA GLN A 20 -4.29 27.32 9.62
C GLN A 20 -3.45 26.11 9.18
N GLN A 21 -3.99 24.90 9.31
CA GLN A 21 -3.28 23.67 8.96
C GLN A 21 -3.58 23.27 7.51
N ARG A 22 -2.53 23.24 6.67
CA ARG A 22 -2.63 22.69 5.32
C ARG A 22 -2.67 21.16 5.42
N VAL A 23 -3.69 20.54 4.82
CA VAL A 23 -3.89 19.09 4.83
C VAL A 23 -3.57 18.48 3.47
N LEU A 24 -3.94 19.16 2.38
CA LEU A 24 -3.55 18.77 1.02
C LEU A 24 -2.85 19.95 0.36
N VAL A 25 -1.78 19.66 -0.39
CA VAL A 25 -0.86 20.69 -0.91
C VAL A 25 -0.53 20.39 -2.38
N GLY A 26 -1.36 20.88 -3.30
CA GLY A 26 -1.15 20.71 -4.73
C GLY A 26 -1.17 19.23 -5.14
N LEU A 27 -2.18 18.49 -4.66
CA LEU A 27 -2.27 17.05 -4.85
C LEU A 27 -2.77 16.72 -6.25
N ASP A 28 -2.03 15.82 -6.92
CA ASP A 28 -2.42 15.21 -8.20
C ASP A 28 -2.67 13.71 -8.02
N LEU A 29 -3.78 13.21 -8.59
CA LEU A 29 -4.12 11.78 -8.59
C LEU A 29 -4.95 11.44 -9.81
N VAL A 30 -4.64 10.30 -10.42
CA VAL A 30 -5.42 9.73 -11.53
C VAL A 30 -5.84 8.31 -11.14
N VAL A 31 -7.12 7.96 -11.37
CA VAL A 31 -7.63 6.59 -11.23
C VAL A 31 -8.16 6.14 -12.59
N GLU A 32 -7.63 5.05 -13.10
CA GLU A 32 -8.06 4.46 -14.37
C GLU A 32 -9.40 3.78 -14.23
N ARG A 33 -10.18 3.78 -15.30
CA ARG A 33 -11.48 3.10 -15.34
C ARG A 33 -11.31 1.59 -15.20
N GLY A 34 -12.09 0.96 -14.32
CA GLY A 34 -12.07 -0.48 -14.07
C GLY A 34 -10.96 -0.93 -13.14
N SER A 35 -10.16 0.00 -12.59
CA SER A 35 -9.10 -0.32 -11.63
C SER A 35 -9.54 -0.08 -10.18
N ILE A 36 -8.91 -0.80 -9.27
CA ILE A 36 -8.97 -0.59 -7.83
C ILE A 36 -7.68 0.13 -7.41
N THR A 37 -7.78 1.38 -6.98
CA THR A 37 -6.63 2.19 -6.54
C THR A 37 -6.69 2.41 -5.03
N ALA A 38 -5.58 2.19 -4.31
CA ALA A 38 -5.47 2.56 -2.90
C ALA A 38 -4.85 3.95 -2.72
N ILE A 39 -5.33 4.69 -1.74
CA ILE A 39 -4.60 5.79 -1.10
C ILE A 39 -4.05 5.26 0.22
N LEU A 40 -2.75 5.07 0.27
CA LEU A 40 -2.03 4.57 1.43
C LEU A 40 -1.29 5.71 2.12
N GLY A 41 -1.27 5.75 3.44
CA GLY A 41 -0.52 6.76 4.20
C GLY A 41 -0.75 6.65 5.70
N SER A 42 0.09 7.30 6.48
CA SER A 42 -0.02 7.34 7.94
C SER A 42 -1.32 8.04 8.41
N SER A 43 -1.67 7.86 9.68
CA SER A 43 -2.81 8.59 10.27
C SER A 43 -2.55 10.10 10.19
N GLY A 44 -3.57 10.86 9.80
CA GLY A 44 -3.45 12.31 9.66
C GLY A 44 -2.83 12.82 8.36
N SER A 45 -2.40 11.94 7.42
CA SER A 45 -1.81 12.37 6.15
C SER A 45 -2.77 13.09 5.18
N GLY A 46 -4.09 13.06 5.44
CA GLY A 46 -5.10 13.72 4.60
C GLY A 46 -5.98 12.79 3.77
N LYS A 47 -5.86 11.47 3.92
CA LYS A 47 -6.62 10.45 3.15
C LYS A 47 -8.13 10.65 3.20
N THR A 48 -8.69 10.68 4.41
CA THR A 48 -10.13 10.90 4.61
C THR A 48 -10.58 12.27 4.09
N THR A 49 -9.73 13.29 4.22
CA THR A 49 -10.01 14.61 3.64
C THR A 49 -10.13 14.52 2.13
N LEU A 50 -9.17 13.88 1.45
CA LEU A 50 -9.23 13.70 0.00
C LEU A 50 -10.49 12.92 -0.41
N LEU A 51 -10.81 11.83 0.30
CA LEU A 51 -12.01 11.05 0.03
C LEU A 51 -13.28 11.89 0.18
N ARG A 52 -13.39 12.72 1.24
CA ARG A 52 -14.52 13.62 1.48
C ARG A 52 -14.67 14.70 0.42
N LEU A 53 -13.54 15.25 -0.09
CA LEU A 53 -13.54 16.19 -1.21
C LEU A 53 -14.08 15.53 -2.49
N ILE A 54 -13.62 14.32 -2.81
CA ILE A 54 -14.09 13.55 -3.98
C ILE A 54 -15.58 13.22 -3.83
N ALA A 55 -16.01 12.78 -2.63
CA ALA A 55 -17.41 12.47 -2.33
C ALA A 55 -18.32 13.68 -2.38
N GLY A 56 -17.79 14.90 -2.15
CA GLY A 56 -18.56 16.13 -2.10
C GLY A 56 -19.11 16.48 -0.71
N PHE A 57 -18.61 15.82 0.34
CA PHE A 57 -18.90 16.17 1.73
C PHE A 57 -18.12 17.40 2.22
N ASP A 58 -17.08 17.75 1.48
CA ASP A 58 -16.29 18.95 1.65
C ASP A 58 -15.93 19.52 0.25
N HIS A 59 -15.25 20.66 0.17
CA HIS A 59 -14.88 21.31 -1.08
C HIS A 59 -13.39 21.69 -1.10
N VAL A 60 -12.84 21.76 -2.30
CA VAL A 60 -11.45 22.19 -2.51
C VAL A 60 -11.30 23.69 -2.23
N ASP A 61 -10.15 24.09 -1.73
CA ASP A 61 -9.79 25.52 -1.62
C ASP A 61 -9.20 26.01 -2.95
N SER A 62 -8.49 25.13 -3.67
CA SER A 62 -8.02 25.34 -5.05
C SER A 62 -7.76 23.99 -5.74
N GLY A 63 -7.55 24.02 -7.05
CA GLY A 63 -7.40 22.82 -7.89
C GLY A 63 -8.72 22.33 -8.43
N THR A 64 -8.72 21.15 -9.06
CA THR A 64 -9.89 20.62 -9.77
C THR A 64 -10.06 19.13 -9.51
N ILE A 65 -11.30 18.69 -9.29
CA ILE A 65 -11.68 17.26 -9.25
C ILE A 65 -12.63 16.98 -10.43
N ARG A 66 -12.30 15.95 -11.21
CA ARG A 66 -13.13 15.43 -12.31
C ARG A 66 -13.49 13.98 -12.07
N VAL A 67 -14.75 13.62 -12.35
CA VAL A 67 -15.24 12.25 -12.32
C VAL A 67 -15.87 11.94 -13.68
N GLY A 68 -15.40 10.87 -14.34
CA GLY A 68 -15.86 10.51 -15.69
C GLY A 68 -15.73 11.67 -16.68
N GLY A 69 -14.66 12.45 -16.59
CA GLY A 69 -14.38 13.63 -17.41
C GLY A 69 -15.17 14.89 -17.04
N LYS A 70 -16.12 14.83 -16.09
CA LYS A 70 -16.92 15.99 -15.66
C LYS A 70 -16.30 16.65 -14.44
N VAL A 71 -16.16 17.98 -14.46
CA VAL A 71 -15.76 18.76 -13.28
C VAL A 71 -16.84 18.63 -12.21
N VAL A 72 -16.47 18.11 -11.03
CA VAL A 72 -17.36 17.99 -9.87
C VAL A 72 -17.04 19.01 -8.77
N ASP A 73 -15.80 19.51 -8.74
CA ASP A 73 -15.36 20.58 -7.85
C ASP A 73 -14.13 21.29 -8.45
N ASP A 74 -14.16 22.63 -8.51
CA ASP A 74 -13.02 23.46 -8.92
C ASP A 74 -12.87 24.72 -8.04
N GLY A 75 -13.51 24.66 -6.86
CA GLY A 75 -13.57 25.78 -5.92
C GLY A 75 -14.73 26.74 -6.18
N GLU A 76 -15.07 27.00 -7.43
CA GLU A 76 -16.23 27.83 -7.83
C GLU A 76 -17.48 26.96 -8.07
N ARG A 77 -17.34 25.93 -8.90
CA ARG A 77 -18.40 24.95 -9.19
C ARG A 77 -18.30 23.81 -8.19
N ARG A 78 -19.39 23.53 -7.48
CA ARG A 78 -19.47 22.47 -6.47
C ARG A 78 -20.71 21.63 -6.73
N LEU A 79 -20.50 20.42 -7.24
CA LEU A 79 -21.58 19.45 -7.36
C LEU A 79 -21.82 18.79 -5.99
N PRO A 80 -23.06 18.75 -5.49
CA PRO A 80 -23.37 18.06 -4.25
C PRO A 80 -23.22 16.55 -4.42
N PRO A 81 -23.01 15.78 -3.32
CA PRO A 81 -22.68 14.35 -3.34
C PRO A 81 -23.62 13.51 -4.22
N GLU A 82 -24.93 13.72 -4.11
CA GLU A 82 -25.97 12.97 -4.84
C GLU A 82 -25.94 13.18 -6.36
N ARG A 83 -25.22 14.19 -6.85
CA ARG A 83 -25.07 14.49 -8.30
C ARG A 83 -23.73 14.10 -8.88
N ARG A 84 -22.81 13.57 -8.05
CA ARG A 84 -21.46 13.14 -8.49
C ARG A 84 -21.45 11.75 -9.12
N GLY A 85 -22.52 10.95 -8.94
CA GLY A 85 -22.63 9.59 -9.50
C GLY A 85 -21.65 8.61 -8.84
N LEU A 86 -21.39 8.76 -7.54
CA LEU A 86 -20.46 7.97 -6.76
C LEU A 86 -21.20 6.99 -5.84
N GLY A 87 -20.59 5.82 -5.61
CA GLY A 87 -20.91 4.95 -4.48
C GLY A 87 -19.99 5.25 -3.31
N TYR A 88 -20.49 5.26 -2.08
CA TYR A 88 -19.70 5.49 -0.88
C TYR A 88 -19.95 4.39 0.15
N VAL A 89 -18.87 3.76 0.60
CA VAL A 89 -18.85 2.76 1.68
C VAL A 89 -18.03 3.32 2.82
N PRO A 90 -18.66 3.76 3.91
CA PRO A 90 -17.97 4.32 5.07
C PRO A 90 -17.31 3.22 5.91
N GLN A 91 -16.40 3.63 6.80
CA GLN A 91 -15.58 2.76 7.65
C GLN A 91 -16.39 1.74 8.46
N GLU A 92 -17.53 2.14 9.03
CA GLU A 92 -18.39 1.27 9.85
C GLU A 92 -19.46 0.52 9.05
N GLY A 93 -19.34 0.45 7.70
CA GLY A 93 -20.36 -0.14 6.82
C GLY A 93 -21.69 0.59 6.82
N ALA A 94 -22.05 1.27 7.89
CA ALA A 94 -23.21 2.14 8.12
C ALA A 94 -24.49 1.65 7.44
N LEU A 95 -24.89 0.39 7.69
CA LEU A 95 -26.17 -0.11 7.25
C LEU A 95 -27.29 0.55 8.05
N PHE A 96 -28.46 0.71 7.43
CA PHE A 96 -29.65 1.16 8.12
C PHE A 96 -30.18 0.03 9.00
N PRO A 97 -30.13 0.12 10.34
CA PRO A 97 -30.40 -1.01 11.24
C PRO A 97 -31.88 -1.44 11.21
N HIS A 98 -32.78 -0.53 10.82
CA HIS A 98 -34.22 -0.75 10.72
C HIS A 98 -34.66 -1.30 9.35
N LEU A 99 -33.73 -1.48 8.42
CA LEU A 99 -33.98 -2.01 7.07
C LEU A 99 -33.37 -3.42 6.93
N SER A 100 -34.06 -4.29 6.24
CA SER A 100 -33.54 -5.60 5.84
C SER A 100 -32.39 -5.47 4.83
N VAL A 101 -31.69 -6.58 4.53
CA VAL A 101 -30.65 -6.64 3.49
C VAL A 101 -31.18 -6.11 2.16
N ALA A 102 -32.33 -6.63 1.70
CA ALA A 102 -32.92 -6.20 0.42
C ALA A 102 -33.30 -4.72 0.42
N GLU A 103 -33.82 -4.20 1.52
CA GLU A 103 -34.15 -2.77 1.66
C GLU A 103 -32.90 -1.91 1.73
N ASN A 104 -31.85 -2.34 2.42
CA ASN A 104 -30.56 -1.65 2.42
C ASN A 104 -29.98 -1.57 1.01
N VAL A 105 -29.89 -2.67 0.27
CA VAL A 105 -29.39 -2.71 -1.10
C VAL A 105 -30.23 -1.82 -2.04
N SER A 106 -31.56 -1.87 -1.90
CA SER A 106 -32.46 -1.09 -2.75
C SER A 106 -32.62 0.38 -2.34
N PHE A 107 -31.99 0.82 -1.25
CA PHE A 107 -32.23 2.14 -0.67
C PHE A 107 -32.03 3.29 -1.65
N GLY A 108 -30.93 3.24 -2.42
CA GLY A 108 -30.58 4.27 -3.43
C GLY A 108 -31.33 4.12 -4.75
N LEU A 109 -32.09 3.01 -4.96
CA LEU A 109 -32.79 2.75 -6.22
C LEU A 109 -34.11 3.51 -6.33
N ARG A 110 -34.46 3.88 -7.55
CA ARG A 110 -35.79 4.45 -7.86
C ARG A 110 -36.87 3.39 -7.69
N ARG A 111 -38.12 3.80 -7.44
CA ARG A 111 -39.25 2.89 -7.17
C ARG A 111 -39.47 1.80 -8.24
N ASP A 112 -39.26 2.18 -9.50
CA ASP A 112 -39.37 1.28 -10.65
C ASP A 112 -38.28 0.20 -10.66
N GLN A 113 -37.05 0.55 -10.26
CA GLN A 113 -35.91 -0.34 -10.18
C GLN A 113 -35.97 -1.31 -8.99
N ARG A 114 -36.62 -0.92 -7.88
CA ARG A 114 -36.76 -1.77 -6.67
C ARG A 114 -37.60 -3.03 -6.89
N ARG A 115 -38.45 -3.05 -7.93
CA ARG A 115 -39.37 -4.17 -8.25
C ARG A 115 -38.79 -5.20 -9.22
N GLY A 116 -37.61 -4.92 -9.80
CA GLY A 116 -36.95 -5.82 -10.74
C GLY A 116 -36.06 -6.86 -10.06
N SER A 117 -35.43 -7.74 -10.86
CA SER A 117 -34.45 -8.73 -10.40
C SER A 117 -33.15 -8.10 -9.89
N ALA A 118 -32.90 -6.85 -10.21
CA ALA A 118 -31.62 -6.16 -9.94
C ALA A 118 -31.15 -6.24 -8.48
N VAL A 119 -32.07 -6.16 -7.51
CA VAL A 119 -31.73 -6.29 -6.09
C VAL A 119 -31.31 -7.72 -5.76
N GLY A 120 -32.03 -8.71 -6.31
CA GLY A 120 -31.70 -10.14 -6.17
C GLY A 120 -30.36 -10.47 -6.81
N ASP A 121 -30.10 -9.95 -8.00
CA ASP A 121 -28.84 -10.14 -8.74
C ASP A 121 -27.65 -9.56 -7.96
N LEU A 122 -27.82 -8.39 -7.34
CA LEU A 122 -26.80 -7.77 -6.49
C LEU A 122 -26.55 -8.56 -5.19
N ILE A 123 -27.61 -9.06 -4.54
CA ILE A 123 -27.48 -9.89 -3.35
C ILE A 123 -26.78 -11.21 -3.69
N GLU A 124 -27.06 -11.78 -4.85
CA GLU A 124 -26.38 -12.98 -5.35
C GLU A 124 -24.91 -12.68 -5.70
N LEU A 125 -24.62 -11.55 -6.35
CA LEU A 125 -23.25 -11.10 -6.67
C LEU A 125 -22.36 -11.02 -5.43
N VAL A 126 -22.92 -10.54 -4.30
CA VAL A 126 -22.17 -10.45 -3.04
C VAL A 126 -22.24 -11.73 -2.18
N GLY A 127 -22.79 -12.83 -2.72
CA GLY A 127 -22.86 -14.13 -2.06
C GLY A 127 -23.80 -14.19 -0.86
N LEU A 128 -24.87 -13.39 -0.86
CA LEU A 128 -25.84 -13.30 0.24
C LEU A 128 -27.25 -13.78 -0.13
N ARG A 129 -27.36 -14.66 -1.13
CA ARG A 129 -28.62 -15.29 -1.50
C ARG A 129 -29.25 -16.01 -0.30
N GLY A 130 -30.53 -15.77 -0.05
CA GLY A 130 -31.28 -16.29 1.11
C GLY A 130 -31.21 -15.42 2.36
N PHE A 131 -30.46 -14.28 2.30
CA PHE A 131 -30.34 -13.33 3.41
C PHE A 131 -31.21 -12.07 3.23
N GLU A 132 -32.04 -12.00 2.20
CA GLU A 132 -32.79 -10.82 1.75
C GLU A 132 -33.62 -10.18 2.86
N ARG A 133 -34.19 -11.02 3.77
CA ARG A 133 -35.08 -10.63 4.85
C ARG A 133 -34.36 -10.40 6.18
N ARG A 134 -33.05 -10.71 6.29
CA ARG A 134 -32.30 -10.51 7.53
C ARG A 134 -32.04 -9.02 7.76
N TYR A 135 -31.90 -8.67 9.03
CA TYR A 135 -31.53 -7.33 9.49
C TYR A 135 -30.02 -7.28 9.80
N PRO A 136 -29.41 -6.08 9.85
CA PRO A 136 -27.96 -5.93 10.10
C PRO A 136 -27.46 -6.62 11.37
N ASP A 137 -28.22 -6.63 12.45
CA ASP A 137 -27.90 -7.30 13.72
C ASP A 137 -27.84 -8.82 13.62
N GLN A 138 -28.39 -9.41 12.56
CA GLN A 138 -28.38 -10.84 12.26
C GLN A 138 -27.25 -11.25 11.31
N LEU A 139 -26.34 -10.33 11.00
CA LEU A 139 -25.24 -10.50 10.05
C LEU A 139 -23.89 -10.40 10.75
N SER A 140 -22.92 -11.21 10.30
CA SER A 140 -21.51 -10.99 10.68
C SER A 140 -20.97 -9.68 10.08
N GLY A 141 -19.87 -9.13 10.64
CA GLY A 141 -19.25 -7.91 10.12
C GLY A 141 -18.91 -7.99 8.63
N GLY A 142 -18.38 -9.12 8.16
CA GLY A 142 -18.11 -9.33 6.74
C GLY A 142 -19.37 -9.41 5.87
N GLN A 143 -20.47 -9.96 6.39
CA GLN A 143 -21.75 -9.94 5.70
C GLN A 143 -22.31 -8.52 5.61
N GLN A 144 -22.20 -7.74 6.68
CA GLN A 144 -22.60 -6.32 6.69
C GLN A 144 -21.79 -5.52 5.65
N GLN A 145 -20.50 -5.78 5.56
CA GLN A 145 -19.61 -5.13 4.57
C GLN A 145 -20.06 -5.45 3.13
N ARG A 146 -20.39 -6.72 2.84
CA ARG A 146 -20.90 -7.11 1.52
C ARG A 146 -22.26 -6.48 1.20
N VAL A 147 -23.14 -6.30 2.18
CA VAL A 147 -24.41 -5.57 2.00
C VAL A 147 -24.14 -4.08 1.69
N ALA A 148 -23.20 -3.44 2.41
CA ALA A 148 -22.83 -2.05 2.16
C ALA A 148 -22.25 -1.86 0.74
N LEU A 149 -21.43 -2.82 0.28
CA LEU A 149 -20.91 -2.83 -1.09
C LEU A 149 -22.03 -3.01 -2.12
N ALA A 150 -22.94 -3.97 -1.92
CA ALA A 150 -24.09 -4.17 -2.80
C ALA A 150 -24.97 -2.92 -2.89
N ARG A 151 -25.19 -2.22 -1.77
CA ARG A 151 -25.90 -0.94 -1.73
C ARG A 151 -25.19 0.14 -2.56
N ALA A 152 -23.85 0.21 -2.45
CA ALA A 152 -23.06 1.15 -3.23
C ALA A 152 -23.09 0.85 -4.73
N LEU A 153 -23.06 -0.44 -5.11
CA LEU A 153 -23.14 -0.90 -6.49
C LEU A 153 -24.53 -0.70 -7.11
N ALA A 154 -25.60 -0.75 -6.30
CA ALA A 154 -26.97 -0.71 -6.77
C ALA A 154 -27.29 0.51 -7.63
N VAL A 155 -26.72 1.66 -7.33
CA VAL A 155 -26.91 2.90 -8.08
C VAL A 155 -26.05 2.97 -9.35
N GLN A 156 -25.35 1.90 -9.71
CA GLN A 156 -24.43 1.83 -10.84
C GLN A 156 -23.46 3.02 -10.89
N PRO A 157 -22.67 3.21 -9.82
CA PRO A 157 -21.82 4.38 -9.73
C PRO A 157 -20.69 4.33 -10.75
N SER A 158 -20.22 5.51 -11.14
CA SER A 158 -19.06 5.63 -12.01
C SER A 158 -17.73 5.36 -11.26
N LEU A 159 -17.72 5.57 -9.94
CA LEU A 159 -16.59 5.32 -9.04
C LEU A 159 -17.13 4.95 -7.65
N ILE A 160 -16.54 3.95 -7.01
CA ILE A 160 -16.83 3.56 -5.63
C ILE A 160 -15.72 4.06 -4.72
N LEU A 161 -16.11 4.73 -3.64
CA LEU A 161 -15.21 5.20 -2.60
C LEU A 161 -15.34 4.28 -1.39
N LEU A 162 -14.21 3.72 -0.92
CA LEU A 162 -14.13 2.81 0.22
C LEU A 162 -13.27 3.45 1.31
N ASP A 163 -13.87 3.78 2.44
CA ASP A 163 -13.20 4.44 3.57
C ASP A 163 -12.84 3.41 4.64
N GLU A 164 -11.59 2.96 4.70
CA GLU A 164 -11.07 1.95 5.62
C GLU A 164 -12.00 0.73 5.78
N PRO A 165 -12.43 0.08 4.67
CA PRO A 165 -13.55 -0.86 4.68
C PRO A 165 -13.30 -2.13 5.50
N PHE A 166 -12.06 -2.44 5.85
CA PHE A 166 -11.72 -3.68 6.54
C PHE A 166 -11.21 -3.45 7.98
N SER A 167 -11.15 -2.19 8.43
CA SER A 167 -10.58 -1.83 9.75
C SER A 167 -11.34 -2.42 10.94
N ALA A 168 -12.66 -2.58 10.83
CA ALA A 168 -13.53 -3.12 11.88
C ALA A 168 -13.64 -4.67 11.87
N LEU A 169 -12.90 -5.37 11.00
CA LEU A 169 -12.96 -6.82 10.86
C LEU A 169 -11.90 -7.54 11.69
N ASP A 170 -12.25 -8.69 12.21
CA ASP A 170 -11.31 -9.59 12.87
C ASP A 170 -10.18 -10.01 11.90
N PRO A 171 -8.92 -10.08 12.38
CA PRO A 171 -7.76 -10.38 11.54
C PRO A 171 -7.88 -11.70 10.75
N GLU A 172 -8.48 -12.74 11.35
CA GLU A 172 -8.66 -14.06 10.72
C GLU A 172 -9.61 -14.01 9.51
N LEU A 173 -10.66 -13.18 9.59
CA LEU A 173 -11.66 -13.02 8.52
C LEU A 173 -11.26 -11.99 7.49
N ARG A 174 -10.35 -11.05 7.83
CA ARG A 174 -9.98 -9.91 6.99
C ARG A 174 -9.50 -10.33 5.61
N THR A 175 -8.58 -11.31 5.54
CA THR A 175 -8.02 -11.79 4.27
C THR A 175 -9.08 -12.42 3.36
N SER A 176 -9.98 -13.25 3.92
CA SER A 176 -11.07 -13.87 3.13
C SER A 176 -12.04 -12.81 2.61
N ILE A 177 -12.44 -11.87 3.46
CA ILE A 177 -13.39 -10.81 3.08
C ILE A 177 -12.77 -9.86 2.04
N ARG A 178 -11.46 -9.53 2.15
CA ARG A 178 -10.75 -8.75 1.13
C ARG A 178 -10.85 -9.43 -0.24
N ASN A 179 -10.52 -10.71 -0.31
CA ASN A 179 -10.59 -11.47 -1.56
C ASN A 179 -12.01 -11.49 -2.15
N ASP A 180 -13.03 -11.68 -1.29
CA ASP A 180 -14.43 -11.65 -1.72
C ASP A 180 -14.81 -10.27 -2.30
N VAL A 181 -14.47 -9.19 -1.60
CA VAL A 181 -14.75 -7.81 -2.04
C VAL A 181 -14.02 -7.49 -3.34
N GLN A 182 -12.75 -7.90 -3.47
CA GLN A 182 -11.98 -7.73 -4.70
C GLN A 182 -12.66 -8.44 -5.88
N ASN A 183 -13.03 -9.70 -5.71
CA ASN A 183 -13.74 -10.47 -6.73
C ASN A 183 -15.08 -9.82 -7.13
N ILE A 184 -15.83 -9.30 -6.15
CA ILE A 184 -17.09 -8.59 -6.42
C ILE A 184 -16.85 -7.35 -7.27
N LEU A 185 -15.84 -6.53 -6.93
CA LEU A 185 -15.50 -5.32 -7.68
C LEU A 185 -15.04 -5.64 -9.11
N HIS A 186 -14.18 -6.63 -9.28
CA HIS A 186 -13.73 -7.07 -10.61
C HIS A 186 -14.86 -7.65 -11.45
N ASN A 187 -15.72 -8.51 -10.88
CA ASN A 187 -16.88 -9.10 -11.57
C ASN A 187 -17.88 -8.02 -12.00
N ALA A 188 -18.02 -6.96 -11.21
CA ALA A 188 -18.84 -5.80 -11.55
C ALA A 188 -18.16 -4.84 -12.54
N ASN A 189 -16.89 -5.07 -12.93
CA ASN A 189 -16.05 -4.14 -13.67
C ASN A 189 -16.10 -2.71 -13.09
N ALA A 190 -16.09 -2.64 -11.75
CA ALA A 190 -16.22 -1.40 -11.02
C ALA A 190 -14.87 -0.68 -10.91
N THR A 191 -14.89 0.65 -10.97
CA THR A 191 -13.75 1.46 -10.57
C THR A 191 -13.86 1.78 -9.09
N ALA A 192 -12.80 1.57 -8.31
CA ALA A 192 -12.83 1.82 -6.88
C ALA A 192 -11.60 2.61 -6.39
N LEU A 193 -11.83 3.49 -5.44
CA LEU A 193 -10.79 4.19 -4.68
C LEU A 193 -10.90 3.79 -3.21
N LEU A 194 -9.88 3.09 -2.73
CA LEU A 194 -9.76 2.63 -1.34
C LEU A 194 -8.87 3.59 -0.56
N VAL A 195 -9.31 4.01 0.61
CA VAL A 195 -8.45 4.68 1.60
C VAL A 195 -8.12 3.70 2.70
N THR A 196 -6.83 3.53 3.00
CA THR A 196 -6.37 2.64 4.07
C THR A 196 -5.05 3.12 4.68
N HIS A 197 -4.77 2.68 5.90
CA HIS A 197 -3.46 2.76 6.54
C HIS A 197 -2.77 1.38 6.61
N ASP A 198 -3.44 0.33 6.17
CA ASP A 198 -2.95 -1.05 6.16
C ASP A 198 -2.21 -1.33 4.85
N GLN A 199 -0.91 -1.66 4.97
CA GLN A 199 -0.03 -1.94 3.84
C GLN A 199 -0.44 -3.22 3.12
N ASP A 200 -0.83 -4.26 3.88
CA ASP A 200 -1.29 -5.53 3.31
C ASP A 200 -2.55 -5.36 2.46
N GLU A 201 -3.45 -4.45 2.89
CA GLU A 201 -4.62 -4.10 2.08
C GLU A 201 -4.20 -3.44 0.76
N ALA A 202 -3.35 -2.41 0.83
CA ALA A 202 -2.93 -1.68 -0.36
C ALA A 202 -2.17 -2.58 -1.35
N LEU A 203 -1.23 -3.40 -0.83
CA LEU A 203 -0.35 -4.21 -1.68
C LEU A 203 -1.02 -5.48 -2.24
N SER A 204 -1.98 -6.09 -1.51
CA SER A 204 -2.59 -7.35 -1.94
C SER A 204 -3.95 -7.21 -2.61
N PHE A 205 -4.65 -6.09 -2.41
CA PHE A 205 -6.02 -5.89 -2.87
C PHE A 205 -6.13 -5.00 -4.11
N CYS A 206 -5.19 -4.05 -4.31
CA CYS A 206 -5.33 -2.99 -5.30
C CYS A 206 -4.47 -3.22 -6.55
N ASP A 207 -4.94 -2.71 -7.69
CA ASP A 207 -4.19 -2.71 -8.95
C ASP A 207 -3.11 -1.63 -8.96
N SER A 208 -3.33 -0.53 -8.23
CA SER A 208 -2.37 0.55 -8.05
C SER A 208 -2.46 1.17 -6.65
N VAL A 209 -1.36 1.74 -6.18
CA VAL A 209 -1.25 2.36 -4.85
C VAL A 209 -0.67 3.76 -5.00
N ALA A 210 -1.40 4.76 -4.53
CA ALA A 210 -0.95 6.13 -4.40
C ALA A 210 -0.59 6.41 -2.93
N VAL A 211 0.67 6.70 -2.64
CA VAL A 211 1.13 6.97 -1.28
C VAL A 211 1.04 8.44 -0.97
N LEU A 212 0.25 8.75 0.05
CA LEU A 212 0.00 10.11 0.53
C LEU A 212 0.87 10.41 1.76
N ARG A 213 1.79 11.36 1.62
CA ARG A 213 2.65 11.88 2.68
C ARG A 213 2.68 13.40 2.62
N ASP A 214 2.51 14.06 3.76
CA ASP A 214 2.53 15.52 3.91
C ASP A 214 1.61 16.27 2.92
N GLY A 215 0.42 15.71 2.70
CA GLY A 215 -0.60 16.28 1.82
C GLY A 215 -0.30 16.15 0.33
N ARG A 216 0.67 15.33 -0.09
CA ARG A 216 1.06 15.09 -1.48
C ARG A 216 1.11 13.61 -1.81
N ILE A 217 0.82 13.25 -3.04
CA ILE A 217 1.16 11.91 -3.54
C ILE A 217 2.64 11.88 -3.88
N ILE A 218 3.41 11.08 -3.14
CA ILE A 218 4.86 10.95 -3.33
C ILE A 218 5.23 9.87 -4.35
N GLN A 219 4.40 8.84 -4.46
CA GLN A 219 4.53 7.80 -5.49
C GLN A 219 3.16 7.20 -5.79
N HIS A 220 2.90 6.92 -7.08
CA HIS A 220 1.73 6.19 -7.54
C HIS A 220 2.21 5.10 -8.51
N ALA A 221 2.06 3.85 -8.14
CA ALA A 221 2.61 2.71 -8.88
C ALA A 221 1.79 1.43 -8.64
N ALA A 222 2.05 0.39 -9.42
CA ALA A 222 1.59 -0.96 -9.10
C ALA A 222 2.20 -1.43 -7.77
N PRO A 223 1.51 -2.30 -7.00
CA PRO A 223 2.00 -2.78 -5.70
C PRO A 223 3.42 -3.34 -5.74
N HIS A 224 3.73 -4.17 -6.74
CA HIS A 224 5.05 -4.74 -6.92
C HIS A 224 6.13 -3.67 -7.12
N ASP A 225 5.85 -2.66 -7.95
CA ASP A 225 6.82 -1.59 -8.25
C ASP A 225 7.01 -0.67 -7.03
N LEU A 226 5.92 -0.38 -6.29
CA LEU A 226 6.00 0.37 -5.04
C LEU A 226 6.91 -0.32 -4.01
N TYR A 227 6.84 -1.66 -3.91
CA TYR A 227 7.63 -2.46 -2.99
C TYR A 227 9.10 -2.59 -3.41
N THR A 228 9.33 -2.79 -4.72
CA THR A 228 10.66 -3.09 -5.27
C THR A 228 11.44 -1.87 -5.74
N ASP A 229 10.77 -0.73 -5.98
CA ASP A 229 11.39 0.53 -6.43
C ASP A 229 10.75 1.75 -5.74
N PRO A 230 10.79 1.81 -4.39
CA PRO A 230 10.28 2.97 -3.65
C PRO A 230 11.10 4.22 -3.93
N VAL A 231 10.43 5.39 -3.89
CA VAL A 231 11.06 6.68 -4.24
C VAL A 231 12.16 7.06 -3.25
N ASP A 232 12.00 6.72 -1.97
CA ASP A 232 12.91 7.04 -0.89
C ASP A 232 12.92 5.96 0.22
N GLU A 233 13.87 6.12 1.15
CA GLU A 233 14.08 5.21 2.29
C GLU A 233 12.86 5.13 3.21
N ASP A 234 12.23 6.28 3.52
CA ASP A 234 11.05 6.34 4.39
C ASP A 234 9.89 5.54 3.80
N LEU A 235 9.66 5.68 2.49
CA LEU A 235 8.64 4.89 1.79
C LEU A 235 9.01 3.41 1.77
N ALA A 236 10.26 3.09 1.54
CA ALA A 236 10.73 1.70 1.58
C ALA A 236 10.43 1.03 2.93
N GLY A 237 10.75 1.73 4.04
CA GLY A 237 10.45 1.28 5.39
C GLY A 237 8.97 1.27 5.73
N PHE A 238 8.20 2.19 5.14
CA PHE A 238 6.75 2.25 5.33
C PHE A 238 6.01 1.10 4.64
N VAL A 239 6.45 0.62 3.47
CA VAL A 239 5.76 -0.45 2.74
C VAL A 239 6.24 -1.86 3.06
N GLY A 240 7.31 -2.00 3.84
CA GLY A 240 7.80 -3.31 4.26
C GLY A 240 9.14 -3.26 4.96
N GLU A 241 9.53 -4.38 5.54
CA GLU A 241 10.83 -4.51 6.20
C GLU A 241 11.97 -4.39 5.19
N LEU A 242 13.08 -3.78 5.59
CA LEU A 242 14.25 -3.57 4.74
C LEU A 242 15.55 -3.72 5.51
N ASN A 243 16.61 -4.05 4.79
CA ASN A 243 17.99 -3.92 5.24
C ASN A 243 18.62 -2.70 4.58
N LEU A 244 19.30 -1.86 5.36
CA LEU A 244 20.16 -0.80 4.87
C LEU A 244 21.61 -1.22 5.10
N ILE A 245 22.34 -1.44 4.03
CA ILE A 245 23.72 -1.92 4.07
C ILE A 245 24.59 -0.84 3.46
N ASP A 246 25.63 -0.42 4.16
CA ASP A 246 26.58 0.53 3.59
C ASP A 246 27.31 -0.10 2.39
N GLY A 247 27.33 0.61 1.25
CA GLY A 247 27.97 0.17 0.02
C GLY A 247 28.78 1.30 -0.64
N ILE A 248 29.96 0.97 -1.15
CA ILE A 248 30.74 1.87 -2.03
C ILE A 248 30.23 1.70 -3.43
N ILE A 249 29.66 2.76 -3.99
CA ILE A 249 29.11 2.74 -5.34
C ILE A 249 30.23 2.54 -6.37
N SER A 250 30.03 1.61 -7.29
CA SER A 250 30.98 1.27 -8.37
C SER A 250 30.20 1.04 -9.66
N GLY A 251 30.18 2.02 -10.55
CA GLY A 251 29.40 1.97 -11.78
C GLY A 251 27.89 1.80 -11.54
N SER A 252 27.31 0.68 -12.02
CA SER A 252 25.89 0.34 -11.81
C SER A 252 25.65 -0.53 -10.57
N GLY A 253 26.67 -0.75 -9.73
CA GLY A 253 26.59 -1.61 -8.55
C GLY A 253 27.16 -0.94 -7.30
N ALA A 254 27.23 -1.72 -6.22
CA ALA A 254 27.87 -1.33 -4.97
C ALA A 254 28.65 -2.50 -4.38
N ASP A 255 29.84 -2.18 -3.85
CA ASP A 255 30.63 -3.12 -3.06
C ASP A 255 30.20 -2.99 -1.59
N THR A 256 29.64 -4.08 -1.04
CA THR A 256 29.05 -4.12 0.29
C THR A 256 29.66 -5.25 1.14
N VAL A 257 29.27 -5.33 2.41
CA VAL A 257 29.62 -6.46 3.26
C VAL A 257 29.12 -7.81 2.73
N LEU A 258 28.04 -7.81 1.93
CA LEU A 258 27.47 -9.00 1.28
C LEU A 258 28.08 -9.28 -0.10
N GLY A 259 29.17 -8.60 -0.46
CA GLY A 259 29.82 -8.67 -1.76
C GLY A 259 29.35 -7.58 -2.72
N HIS A 260 29.69 -7.76 -4.01
CA HIS A 260 29.25 -6.85 -5.07
C HIS A 260 27.76 -7.07 -5.38
N LEU A 261 26.98 -5.99 -5.36
CA LEU A 261 25.55 -5.97 -5.63
C LEU A 261 25.25 -5.13 -6.87
N GLU A 262 24.49 -5.68 -7.79
CA GLU A 262 23.86 -4.91 -8.86
C GLU A 262 22.79 -3.97 -8.26
N LEU A 263 22.73 -2.73 -8.76
CA LEU A 263 21.75 -1.74 -8.30
C LEU A 263 20.76 -1.41 -9.41
N ARG A 264 19.47 -1.38 -9.05
CA ARG A 264 18.41 -0.91 -9.94
C ARG A 264 18.47 0.61 -10.12
N ARG A 265 18.84 1.33 -9.06
CA ARG A 265 18.96 2.79 -9.05
C ARG A 265 20.23 3.19 -8.35
N VAL A 266 20.97 4.09 -9.01
CA VAL A 266 22.17 4.73 -8.48
C VAL A 266 22.01 6.24 -8.60
N PRO A 267 22.22 7.02 -7.54
CA PRO A 267 22.18 8.47 -7.62
C PRO A 267 23.25 9.01 -8.59
N ALA A 268 22.94 10.06 -9.31
CA ALA A 268 23.88 10.68 -10.26
C ALA A 268 25.14 11.19 -9.53
N GLY A 269 26.34 10.88 -10.05
CA GLY A 269 27.61 11.29 -9.46
C GLY A 269 27.96 10.59 -8.14
N ALA A 270 27.36 9.42 -7.88
CA ALA A 270 27.59 8.67 -6.65
C ALA A 270 28.82 7.74 -6.71
N ASP A 271 29.47 7.58 -7.87
CA ASP A 271 30.61 6.68 -8.03
C ASP A 271 31.72 6.96 -7.00
N GLY A 272 32.23 5.93 -6.35
CA GLY A 272 33.19 6.00 -5.24
C GLY A 272 32.63 6.50 -3.90
N ARG A 273 31.35 6.87 -3.82
CA ARG A 273 30.71 7.33 -2.56
C ARG A 273 30.20 6.15 -1.75
N LEU A 274 30.22 6.32 -0.43
CA LEU A 274 29.59 5.41 0.53
C LEU A 274 28.13 5.81 0.71
N LEU A 275 27.21 4.96 0.26
CA LEU A 275 25.77 5.19 0.34
C LEU A 275 25.05 3.99 0.96
N PRO A 276 23.87 4.19 1.61
CA PRO A 276 23.01 3.11 2.02
C PRO A 276 22.43 2.41 0.80
N VAL A 277 22.53 1.09 0.78
CA VAL A 277 21.94 0.19 -0.21
C VAL A 277 20.82 -0.59 0.44
N MET A 278 19.62 -0.44 -0.07
CA MET A 278 18.45 -1.19 0.38
C MET A 278 18.43 -2.59 -0.23
N LEU A 279 18.15 -3.58 0.61
CA LEU A 279 17.75 -4.94 0.25
C LEU A 279 16.53 -5.36 1.07
N ARG A 280 15.61 -6.10 0.47
CA ARG A 280 14.52 -6.75 1.20
C ARG A 280 15.04 -8.02 1.90
N PRO A 281 14.48 -8.40 3.07
CA PRO A 281 14.92 -9.59 3.81
C PRO A 281 14.85 -10.88 2.99
N GLU A 282 13.87 -11.03 2.11
CA GLU A 282 13.70 -12.19 1.22
C GLU A 282 14.74 -12.26 0.10
N GLN A 283 15.47 -11.18 -0.18
CA GLN A 283 16.59 -11.20 -1.13
C GLN A 283 17.85 -11.83 -0.54
N ILE A 284 17.93 -11.96 0.79
CA ILE A 284 19.10 -12.51 1.49
C ILE A 284 18.87 -14.00 1.77
N TYR A 285 19.64 -14.82 1.11
CA TYR A 285 19.59 -16.28 1.22
C TYR A 285 20.61 -16.78 2.24
N VAL A 286 20.15 -17.64 3.14
CA VAL A 286 20.96 -18.21 4.23
C VAL A 286 21.33 -19.65 3.88
N GLY A 287 22.62 -19.92 3.62
CA GLY A 287 23.20 -21.24 3.40
C GLY A 287 23.85 -21.78 4.67
N THR A 288 23.71 -23.08 4.92
CA THR A 288 24.39 -23.78 6.02
C THR A 288 25.70 -24.46 5.57
N ASP A 289 25.97 -24.48 4.26
CA ASP A 289 27.22 -24.99 3.71
C ASP A 289 28.29 -23.89 3.75
N LEU A 290 29.20 -23.98 4.70
CA LEU A 290 30.28 -23.00 4.90
C LEU A 290 31.36 -23.02 3.79
N CYS A 291 31.33 -24.00 2.91
CA CYS A 291 32.20 -24.08 1.73
C CYS A 291 31.61 -23.34 0.51
N GLY A 292 30.35 -22.89 0.61
CA GLY A 292 29.67 -22.16 -0.47
C GLY A 292 30.23 -20.76 -0.69
N ALA A 293 30.04 -20.23 -1.90
CA ALA A 293 30.35 -18.83 -2.20
C ALA A 293 29.37 -17.92 -1.48
N GLY A 294 29.85 -16.91 -0.76
CA GLY A 294 29.03 -15.94 -0.05
C GLY A 294 29.72 -15.30 1.15
N THR A 295 29.01 -14.50 1.90
CA THR A 295 29.53 -13.80 3.08
C THR A 295 29.29 -14.61 4.33
N PRO A 296 30.33 -14.94 5.12
CA PRO A 296 30.15 -15.60 6.43
C PRO A 296 29.40 -14.68 7.39
N ALA A 297 28.46 -15.28 8.14
CA ALA A 297 27.69 -14.59 9.14
C ALA A 297 27.37 -15.50 10.35
N VAL A 298 26.96 -14.89 11.45
CA VAL A 298 26.53 -15.58 12.66
C VAL A 298 25.08 -15.19 12.96
N VAL A 299 24.24 -16.17 13.25
CA VAL A 299 22.85 -15.94 13.66
C VAL A 299 22.82 -15.40 15.10
N VAL A 300 22.33 -14.18 15.28
CA VAL A 300 22.21 -13.54 16.62
C VAL A 300 20.79 -13.59 17.17
N ALA A 301 19.78 -13.70 16.29
CA ALA A 301 18.41 -13.95 16.71
C ALA A 301 17.67 -14.78 15.66
N SER A 302 16.70 -15.58 16.12
CA SER A 302 15.88 -16.45 15.28
C SER A 302 14.46 -16.44 15.84
N SER A 303 13.47 -16.10 15.01
CA SER A 303 12.05 -16.14 15.39
C SER A 303 11.22 -16.82 14.29
N PHE A 304 10.40 -17.80 14.71
CA PHE A 304 9.55 -18.57 13.81
C PHE A 304 8.18 -17.91 13.64
N HIS A 305 7.77 -17.68 12.39
CA HIS A 305 6.51 -17.05 11.99
C HIS A 305 5.59 -17.98 11.16
N GLY A 306 5.66 -19.27 11.39
CA GLY A 306 4.84 -20.28 10.68
C GLY A 306 5.35 -20.57 9.28
N GLN A 307 5.16 -19.67 8.33
CA GLN A 307 5.57 -19.84 6.93
C GLN A 307 7.08 -19.61 6.71
N HIS A 308 7.72 -18.83 7.55
CA HIS A 308 9.14 -18.50 7.48
C HIS A 308 9.74 -18.34 8.89
N THR A 309 11.06 -18.45 8.97
CA THR A 309 11.85 -18.05 10.11
C THR A 309 12.56 -16.74 9.79
N ARG A 310 12.36 -15.73 10.61
CA ARG A 310 13.10 -14.47 10.55
C ARG A 310 14.40 -14.64 11.31
N LEU A 311 15.50 -14.37 10.64
CA LEU A 311 16.85 -14.45 11.17
C LEU A 311 17.47 -13.07 11.21
N THR A 312 18.07 -12.72 12.34
CA THR A 312 18.97 -11.57 12.46
C THR A 312 20.40 -12.09 12.47
N LEU A 313 21.24 -11.55 11.58
CA LEU A 313 22.56 -12.06 11.32
C LEU A 313 23.60 -10.94 11.43
N GLU A 314 24.74 -11.26 12.01
CA GLU A 314 25.90 -10.39 12.04
C GLU A 314 26.93 -10.84 11.02
N CYS A 315 27.31 -9.90 10.13
CA CYS A 315 28.36 -10.08 9.13
C CYS A 315 29.63 -9.34 9.53
N ALA A 316 30.75 -10.03 9.57
CA ALA A 316 32.02 -9.38 9.79
C ALA A 316 32.49 -8.72 8.47
N ALA A 317 32.79 -7.44 8.51
CA ALA A 317 33.27 -6.68 7.37
C ALA A 317 34.71 -7.06 6.99
N SER A 318 34.91 -8.28 6.45
CA SER A 318 36.23 -8.73 6.02
C SER A 318 36.74 -8.01 4.75
N VAL A 319 35.85 -7.37 3.99
CA VAL A 319 36.16 -6.73 2.69
C VAL A 319 36.60 -5.26 2.84
N TRP A 320 36.38 -4.65 4.00
CA TRP A 320 36.64 -3.22 4.23
C TRP A 320 38.10 -2.89 4.65
N ARG A 321 39.03 -3.81 4.51
CA ARG A 321 40.43 -3.59 4.89
C ARG A 321 41.15 -2.50 4.11
N SER A 322 40.53 -1.96 3.05
CA SER A 322 41.10 -0.91 2.20
C SER A 322 40.44 0.46 2.34
N SER A 323 39.44 0.66 3.20
CA SER A 323 38.80 1.95 3.40
C SER A 323 39.50 2.76 4.51
N PRO A 324 39.80 4.07 4.30
CA PRO A 324 40.56 4.88 5.27
C PRO A 324 39.77 5.29 6.53
N ARG A 325 38.61 4.75 6.78
CA ARG A 325 37.82 4.96 8.00
C ARG A 325 37.80 3.71 8.87
N THR A 326 38.95 3.33 9.40
CA THR A 326 39.02 2.46 10.59
C THR A 326 38.58 3.29 11.79
N SER A 327 37.58 2.80 12.56
CA SER A 327 37.33 3.30 13.92
C SER A 327 38.64 3.32 14.72
N PRO A 328 38.86 4.27 15.62
CA PRO A 328 40.10 4.34 16.43
C PRO A 328 40.30 3.13 17.34
N THR A 329 39.35 2.22 17.45
CA THR A 329 39.36 0.99 18.28
C THR A 329 39.77 -0.27 17.53
N GLY A 330 40.06 -0.22 16.21
CA GLY A 330 40.59 -1.39 15.46
C GLY A 330 39.59 -2.55 15.23
N THR A 331 38.34 -2.43 15.64
CA THR A 331 37.29 -3.41 15.37
C THR A 331 36.68 -3.16 13.99
N SER A 332 36.67 -4.17 13.14
CA SER A 332 35.93 -4.13 11.87
C SER A 332 34.46 -3.84 12.15
N PRO A 333 33.80 -2.91 11.40
CA PRO A 333 32.39 -2.64 11.59
C PRO A 333 31.60 -3.92 11.34
N VAL A 334 30.78 -4.33 12.33
CA VAL A 334 29.83 -5.42 12.19
C VAL A 334 28.55 -4.80 11.64
N GLN A 335 28.01 -5.38 10.56
CA GLN A 335 26.70 -5.00 10.04
C GLN A 335 25.68 -6.10 10.36
N THR A 336 24.53 -5.67 10.83
CA THR A 336 23.40 -6.55 11.13
C THR A 336 22.45 -6.55 9.97
N VAL A 337 22.05 -7.75 9.52
CA VAL A 337 21.06 -7.93 8.45
C VAL A 337 19.96 -8.88 8.88
N THR A 338 18.77 -8.67 8.34
CA THR A 338 17.62 -9.56 8.52
C THR A 338 17.42 -10.38 7.25
N ALA A 339 17.19 -11.68 7.41
CA ALA A 339 16.85 -12.59 6.33
C ALA A 339 15.61 -13.41 6.66
N LEU A 340 14.85 -13.80 5.63
CA LEU A 340 13.72 -14.72 5.74
C LEU A 340 14.13 -16.11 5.22
N SER A 341 14.07 -17.12 6.09
CA SER A 341 14.33 -18.50 5.72
C SER A 341 13.03 -19.29 5.63
N SER A 342 12.74 -19.85 4.46
CA SER A 342 11.61 -20.78 4.25
C SER A 342 11.94 -22.24 4.56
N ARG A 343 13.12 -22.52 5.12
CA ARG A 343 13.54 -23.89 5.50
C ARG A 343 12.73 -24.40 6.68
N GLY A 344 12.27 -25.63 6.60
CA GLY A 344 11.44 -26.28 7.63
C GLY A 344 12.17 -26.56 8.97
N SER A 345 13.49 -26.42 9.03
CA SER A 345 14.26 -26.56 10.26
C SER A 345 14.74 -25.19 10.74
N PRO A 346 14.51 -24.83 12.00
CA PRO A 346 15.01 -23.59 12.56
C PRO A 346 16.55 -23.61 12.57
N ILE A 347 17.12 -22.46 12.18
CA ILE A 347 18.57 -22.23 12.33
C ILE A 347 18.76 -21.62 13.72
N GLU A 348 19.60 -22.28 14.54
CA GLU A 348 19.83 -21.91 15.93
C GLU A 348 20.67 -20.62 16.05
N VAL A 349 20.45 -19.88 17.13
CA VAL A 349 21.30 -18.76 17.51
C VAL A 349 22.71 -19.25 17.77
N GLY A 350 23.72 -18.52 17.27
CA GLY A 350 25.12 -18.90 17.31
C GLY A 350 25.57 -19.74 16.11
N ALA A 351 24.66 -20.20 15.26
CA ALA A 351 25.03 -20.95 14.05
C ALA A 351 25.82 -20.07 13.08
N HIS A 352 26.89 -20.64 12.53
CA HIS A 352 27.65 -20.05 11.42
C HIS A 352 26.96 -20.39 10.11
N VAL A 353 26.75 -19.38 9.27
CA VAL A 353 26.05 -19.51 7.99
C VAL A 353 26.77 -18.70 6.90
N VAL A 354 26.39 -18.93 5.65
CA VAL A 354 26.88 -18.16 4.50
C VAL A 354 25.70 -17.43 3.87
N LEU A 355 25.86 -16.13 3.63
CA LEU A 355 24.84 -15.29 3.01
C LEU A 355 25.14 -15.06 1.54
N SER A 356 24.10 -15.11 0.73
CA SER A 356 24.14 -14.68 -0.66
C SER A 356 22.92 -13.81 -0.96
N VAL A 357 23.05 -12.88 -1.91
CA VAL A 357 21.98 -11.98 -2.31
C VAL A 357 21.47 -12.35 -3.69
N ARG A 358 20.17 -12.28 -3.90
CA ARG A 358 19.51 -12.43 -5.20
C ARG A 358 18.71 -11.19 -5.53
N GLY A 359 18.79 -10.76 -6.78
CA GLY A 359 18.14 -9.54 -7.26
C GLY A 359 19.02 -8.32 -7.15
N THR A 360 18.44 -7.15 -7.24
CA THR A 360 19.13 -5.85 -7.28
C THR A 360 18.80 -5.03 -6.04
N GLY A 361 19.79 -4.26 -5.57
CA GLY A 361 19.58 -3.27 -4.52
C GLY A 361 19.14 -1.89 -5.07
N ILE A 362 18.87 -0.97 -4.16
CA ILE A 362 18.62 0.45 -4.48
C ILE A 362 19.50 1.29 -3.57
N ALA A 363 20.20 2.27 -4.15
CA ALA A 363 20.94 3.26 -3.37
C ALA A 363 20.23 4.62 -3.43
N TRP A 364 20.20 5.30 -2.28
CA TRP A 364 19.70 6.67 -2.18
C TRP A 364 20.79 7.61 -1.65
N GLU A 365 20.66 8.89 -1.96
CA GLU A 365 21.43 9.92 -1.25
C GLU A 365 20.90 10.01 0.19
N ARG A 366 21.80 9.98 1.19
CA ARG A 366 21.39 10.36 2.54
C ARG A 366 20.94 11.82 2.50
N GLU A 367 19.68 12.07 2.87
CA GLU A 367 19.29 13.43 3.21
C GLU A 367 20.26 13.91 4.29
N ARG A 368 20.90 15.06 4.06
CA ARG A 368 21.69 15.70 5.11
C ARG A 368 20.70 16.03 6.21
N SER A 369 20.78 15.32 7.34
CA SER A 369 20.19 15.82 8.56
C SER A 369 20.71 17.23 8.74
N ASP A 370 19.84 18.23 8.65
CA ASP A 370 20.11 19.59 9.12
C ASP A 370 20.30 19.51 10.64
N ASP A 371 21.47 18.99 11.05
CA ASP A 371 22.01 19.16 12.38
C ASP A 371 22.59 20.59 12.42
N GLY A 372 21.82 21.49 12.97
CA GLY A 372 22.43 22.64 13.58
C GLY A 372 21.95 24.02 13.16
N SER A 373 21.07 24.60 13.86
CA SER A 373 21.31 25.90 14.52
C SER A 373 20.26 26.17 15.57
#